data_b55fc8f8f0fe561cfda7a9cefc434461
#
_entry.id   b55fc8f8f0fe561cfda7a9cefc434461
#
_cell.length_a   1.000
_cell.length_b   1.000
_cell.length_c   1.000
_cell.angle_alpha   90.00
_cell.angle_beta   90.00
_cell.angle_gamma   90.00
#
_symmetry.space_group_name_H-M   'P 1'
#
loop_
_entity.id
_entity.type
_entity.pdbx_description
1 polymer ?
#
loop_
_entity_poly.entity_id
_entity_poly.type
_entity_poly.pdbx_seq_one_letter_code
_entity_poly.pdbx_strand_id
1 'polypeptide(L)'
;LSKAPAIPQLPTSQLFSDFGWATMRNSWEKDATMLAVKSGHTWNHSHADANSFIIFHKGVDIIKDGGNCWYPNPAYRNYFFQSQAHNVVLFNGEGQPREQQYSGSTLRGYLYHLLDAGNVKYVLANGTGPVSNNFSRNFRHFLWMDDVIYMIDDLKTHKVGRFEWLWHTNGTYKKSGVDVNVTNGNSSVVIRPLYPRLLAKSDFVHDYPEDLYWEE
;
A
#
# COMPACT_ATOMS: atom_id res chain seq x y z
N LEU A 1 9.80 30.09 26.89
CA LEU A 1 8.82 29.29 26.11
C LEU A 1 9.34 29.22 24.69
N SER A 2 9.83 28.05 24.24
CA SER A 2 10.23 27.84 22.87
C SER A 2 8.99 27.96 21.96
N LYS A 3 9.10 28.78 20.93
CA LYS A 3 8.06 28.94 19.91
C LYS A 3 7.88 27.58 19.24
N ALA A 4 6.64 27.09 19.13
CA ALA A 4 6.36 25.88 18.37
C ALA A 4 6.94 26.03 16.95
N PRO A 5 7.56 24.98 16.39
CA PRO A 5 8.07 25.05 15.04
C PRO A 5 6.93 25.41 14.07
N ALA A 6 7.22 26.30 13.12
CA ALA A 6 6.25 26.66 12.10
C ALA A 6 5.92 25.44 11.24
N ILE A 7 4.65 25.29 10.84
CA ILE A 7 4.23 24.25 9.90
C ILE A 7 4.97 24.48 8.58
N PRO A 8 5.59 23.43 8.02
CA PRO A 8 6.34 23.58 6.78
C PRO A 8 5.45 24.09 5.64
N GLN A 9 5.93 25.07 4.90
CA GLN A 9 5.30 25.57 3.66
C GLN A 9 5.64 24.62 2.49
N LEU A 10 5.42 23.33 2.67
CA LEU A 10 5.72 22.30 1.67
C LEU A 10 4.43 21.90 0.94
N PRO A 11 4.55 21.47 -0.33
CA PRO A 11 3.42 20.90 -1.06
C PRO A 11 2.76 19.76 -0.27
N THR A 12 1.45 19.65 -0.34
CA THR A 12 0.70 18.55 0.30
C THR A 12 0.74 17.27 -0.51
N SER A 13 1.22 17.32 -1.75
CA SER A 13 1.45 16.14 -2.57
C SER A 13 2.79 16.21 -3.26
N GLN A 14 3.48 15.08 -3.37
CA GLN A 14 4.79 14.98 -4.02
C GLN A 14 4.92 13.64 -4.76
N LEU A 15 5.44 13.71 -5.99
CA LEU A 15 5.83 12.56 -6.80
C LEU A 15 7.36 12.49 -6.89
N PHE A 16 7.91 11.34 -6.53
CA PHE A 16 9.32 10.99 -6.69
C PHE A 16 9.43 9.92 -7.78
N SER A 17 9.36 10.35 -9.03
CA SER A 17 9.20 9.48 -10.21
C SER A 17 10.30 8.44 -10.35
N ASP A 18 11.55 8.82 -10.04
CA ASP A 18 12.70 7.94 -10.18
C ASP A 18 12.68 6.78 -9.19
N PHE A 19 12.18 7.03 -7.98
CA PHE A 19 11.99 6.02 -6.94
C PHE A 19 10.66 5.27 -7.07
N GLY A 20 9.69 5.86 -7.79
CA GLY A 20 8.33 5.33 -7.87
C GLY A 20 7.57 5.48 -6.55
N TRP A 21 7.69 6.65 -5.92
CA TRP A 21 6.98 7.00 -4.70
C TRP A 21 6.12 8.24 -4.91
N ALA A 22 4.93 8.23 -4.32
CA ALA A 22 4.08 9.41 -4.23
C ALA A 22 3.53 9.54 -2.81
N THR A 23 3.40 10.78 -2.36
CA THR A 23 2.71 11.10 -1.11
C THR A 23 1.63 12.12 -1.37
N MET A 24 0.49 11.95 -0.76
CA MET A 24 -0.62 12.91 -0.73
C MET A 24 -1.09 13.06 0.70
N ARG A 25 -1.36 14.30 1.13
CA ARG A 25 -1.89 14.60 2.48
C ARG A 25 -2.86 15.75 2.42
N ASN A 26 -3.78 15.80 3.37
CA ASN A 26 -4.73 16.92 3.48
C ASN A 26 -4.10 18.14 4.14
N SER A 27 -3.15 17.95 5.05
CA SER A 27 -2.42 19.03 5.72
C SER A 27 -1.06 18.55 6.27
N TRP A 28 -0.32 19.48 6.89
CA TRP A 28 0.90 19.18 7.66
C TRP A 28 0.66 19.16 9.17
N GLU A 29 -0.61 19.22 9.57
CA GLU A 29 -0.99 19.17 10.98
C GLU A 29 -0.76 17.77 11.58
N LYS A 30 -0.72 17.72 12.91
CA LYS A 30 -0.44 16.48 13.65
C LYS A 30 -1.50 15.40 13.43
N ASP A 31 -2.74 15.79 13.19
CA ASP A 31 -3.89 14.92 12.94
C ASP A 31 -4.20 14.69 11.45
N ALA A 32 -3.30 15.12 10.58
CA ALA A 32 -3.44 14.96 9.14
C ALA A 32 -3.62 13.51 8.72
N THR A 33 -4.26 13.34 7.57
CA THR A 33 -4.25 12.09 6.81
C THR A 33 -3.16 12.16 5.75
N MET A 34 -2.41 11.09 5.59
CA MET A 34 -1.44 10.90 4.51
C MET A 34 -1.67 9.55 3.84
N LEU A 35 -1.70 9.55 2.53
CA LEU A 35 -1.59 8.38 1.68
C LEU A 35 -0.20 8.39 1.05
N ALA A 36 0.57 7.32 1.22
CA ALA A 36 1.79 7.08 0.46
C ALA A 36 1.60 5.86 -0.44
N VAL A 37 2.10 5.96 -1.68
CA VAL A 37 1.97 4.94 -2.72
C VAL A 37 3.34 4.62 -3.27
N LYS A 38 3.61 3.34 -3.49
CA LYS A 38 4.84 2.86 -4.10
C LYS A 38 4.54 2.03 -5.35
N SER A 39 5.15 2.40 -6.47
CA SER A 39 5.24 1.59 -7.68
C SER A 39 6.46 2.02 -8.48
N GLY A 40 7.56 1.34 -8.28
CA GLY A 40 8.86 1.73 -8.82
C GLY A 40 9.76 0.55 -9.10
N HIS A 41 11.06 0.79 -8.99
CA HIS A 41 12.06 -0.25 -9.08
C HIS A 41 11.99 -1.17 -7.87
N THR A 42 12.12 -2.47 -8.11
CA THR A 42 12.49 -3.46 -7.12
C THR A 42 13.99 -3.66 -7.25
N TRP A 43 14.73 -3.04 -6.37
CA TRP A 43 16.18 -2.99 -6.41
C TRP A 43 16.74 -3.47 -5.05
N ASN A 44 18.05 -3.34 -4.85
CA ASN A 44 18.70 -3.69 -3.59
C ASN A 44 17.92 -3.16 -2.36
N HIS A 45 17.71 -4.01 -1.36
CA HIS A 45 16.88 -3.75 -0.18
C HIS A 45 15.39 -3.49 -0.46
N SER A 46 14.88 -3.83 -1.63
CA SER A 46 13.47 -3.68 -1.99
C SER A 46 12.68 -4.96 -1.76
N HIS A 47 11.38 -4.79 -1.59
CA HIS A 47 10.40 -5.86 -1.46
C HIS A 47 9.58 -6.02 -2.75
N ALA A 48 8.81 -7.09 -2.83
CA ALA A 48 7.89 -7.37 -3.94
C ALA A 48 6.56 -6.61 -3.74
N ASP A 49 6.61 -5.27 -3.74
CA ASP A 49 5.59 -4.36 -3.24
C ASP A 49 5.12 -3.31 -4.26
N ALA A 50 5.26 -3.56 -5.56
CA ALA A 50 4.73 -2.65 -6.58
C ALA A 50 3.21 -2.49 -6.46
N ASN A 51 2.72 -1.26 -6.57
CA ASN A 51 1.33 -0.84 -6.31
C ASN A 51 0.90 -0.95 -4.85
N SER A 52 1.84 -1.05 -3.90
CA SER A 52 1.50 -0.98 -2.47
C SER A 52 1.23 0.46 -2.02
N PHE A 53 0.57 0.57 -0.89
CA PHE A 53 0.23 1.85 -0.27
C PHE A 53 0.13 1.72 1.25
N ILE A 54 0.24 2.85 1.94
CA ILE A 54 -0.04 2.98 3.35
C ILE A 54 -0.91 4.20 3.61
N ILE A 55 -1.72 4.17 4.67
CA ILE A 55 -2.51 5.31 5.13
C ILE A 55 -2.13 5.61 6.57
N PHE A 56 -1.65 6.83 6.77
CA PHE A 56 -1.41 7.40 8.08
C PHE A 56 -2.55 8.37 8.41
N HIS A 57 -3.12 8.29 9.61
CA HIS A 57 -4.23 9.14 10.02
C HIS A 57 -4.19 9.42 11.52
N LYS A 58 -4.29 10.68 11.91
CA LYS A 58 -4.29 11.12 13.31
C LYS A 58 -3.14 10.57 14.15
N GLY A 59 -1.93 10.60 13.58
CA GLY A 59 -0.72 10.22 14.30
C GLY A 59 -0.39 8.73 14.29
N VAL A 60 -1.17 7.88 13.59
CA VAL A 60 -0.93 6.44 13.50
C VAL A 60 -1.02 5.93 12.06
N ASP A 61 -0.28 4.90 11.74
CA ASP A 61 -0.37 4.11 10.51
C ASP A 61 -1.57 3.15 10.63
N ILE A 62 -2.72 3.60 10.17
CA ILE A 62 -3.96 2.82 10.28
C ILE A 62 -4.05 1.71 9.23
N ILE A 63 -3.52 1.95 8.04
CA ILE A 63 -3.22 0.93 7.03
C ILE A 63 -1.72 0.98 6.82
N LYS A 64 -1.04 -0.07 7.22
CA LYS A 64 0.41 -0.15 7.28
C LYS A 64 0.98 -1.10 6.24
N ASP A 65 2.27 -1.04 6.04
CA ASP A 65 3.04 -2.10 5.38
C ASP A 65 3.31 -3.24 6.38
N GLY A 66 3.51 -4.46 5.88
CA GLY A 66 3.87 -5.60 6.73
C GLY A 66 5.22 -5.45 7.43
N GLY A 67 6.04 -4.50 6.97
CA GLY A 67 7.32 -4.18 7.59
C GLY A 67 8.50 -4.95 7.01
N ASN A 68 9.47 -5.22 7.86
CA ASN A 68 10.72 -5.87 7.52
C ASN A 68 11.22 -6.69 8.73
N CYS A 69 12.24 -7.51 8.54
CA CYS A 69 13.00 -8.13 9.63
C CYS A 69 14.46 -8.30 9.21
N TRP A 70 15.28 -8.78 10.13
CA TRP A 70 16.70 -9.03 9.87
C TRP A 70 16.90 -10.06 8.75
N TYR A 71 17.76 -9.77 7.76
CA TYR A 71 17.96 -10.57 6.55
C TYR A 71 18.26 -12.06 6.73
N PRO A 72 19.08 -12.49 7.72
CA PRO A 72 19.28 -13.90 8.02
C PRO A 72 18.04 -14.62 8.58
N ASN A 73 17.03 -13.87 9.09
CA ASN A 73 15.80 -14.49 9.56
C ASN A 73 15.02 -15.10 8.38
N PRO A 74 14.62 -16.37 8.45
CA PRO A 74 13.83 -17.00 7.37
C PRO A 74 12.53 -16.24 7.05
N ALA A 75 11.93 -15.54 8.02
CA ALA A 75 10.73 -14.73 7.80
C ALA A 75 10.96 -13.59 6.79
N TYR A 76 12.20 -13.05 6.71
CA TYR A 76 12.53 -12.06 5.69
C TYR A 76 12.18 -12.55 4.29
N ARG A 77 12.72 -13.69 3.88
CA ARG A 77 12.50 -14.25 2.53
C ARG A 77 11.13 -14.89 2.36
N ASN A 78 10.58 -15.45 3.43
CA ASN A 78 9.33 -16.22 3.35
C ASN A 78 8.09 -15.37 3.48
N TYR A 79 8.20 -14.15 4.04
CA TYR A 79 7.07 -13.25 4.22
C TYR A 79 7.41 -11.80 3.89
N PHE A 80 8.24 -11.11 4.66
CA PHE A 80 8.42 -9.65 4.58
C PHE A 80 8.89 -9.15 3.21
N PHE A 81 9.70 -9.93 2.52
CA PHE A 81 10.15 -9.63 1.16
C PHE A 81 9.07 -9.86 0.10
N GLN A 82 8.04 -10.67 0.40
CA GLN A 82 7.06 -11.15 -0.56
C GLN A 82 5.85 -10.23 -0.65
N SER A 83 5.14 -10.29 -1.79
CA SER A 83 3.93 -9.50 -2.03
C SER A 83 2.84 -9.70 -0.96
N GLN A 84 2.83 -10.85 -0.31
CA GLN A 84 1.87 -11.14 0.77
C GLN A 84 2.01 -10.23 1.99
N ALA A 85 3.17 -9.62 2.20
CA ALA A 85 3.41 -8.70 3.30
C ALA A 85 3.02 -7.24 2.98
N HIS A 86 2.47 -6.98 1.81
CA HIS A 86 2.23 -5.62 1.32
C HIS A 86 0.77 -5.43 0.89
N ASN A 87 0.32 -4.18 0.84
CA ASN A 87 -1.05 -3.82 0.45
C ASN A 87 -1.20 -3.82 -1.08
N VAL A 88 -1.21 -4.99 -1.67
CA VAL A 88 -1.25 -5.21 -3.12
C VAL A 88 -2.40 -6.12 -3.53
N VAL A 89 -2.56 -6.34 -4.83
CA VAL A 89 -3.45 -7.37 -5.36
C VAL A 89 -2.64 -8.60 -5.75
N LEU A 90 -3.05 -9.75 -5.24
CA LEU A 90 -2.54 -11.04 -5.68
C LEU A 90 -3.49 -11.67 -6.71
N PHE A 91 -2.95 -12.54 -7.53
CA PHE A 91 -3.71 -13.37 -8.45
C PHE A 91 -3.43 -14.84 -8.17
N ASN A 92 -4.44 -15.59 -7.74
CA ASN A 92 -4.31 -16.99 -7.27
C ASN A 92 -3.25 -17.14 -6.14
N GLY A 93 -3.16 -16.17 -5.24
CA GLY A 93 -2.17 -16.14 -4.17
C GLY A 93 -0.76 -15.71 -4.59
N GLU A 94 -0.56 -15.35 -5.86
CA GLU A 94 0.75 -14.98 -6.40
C GLU A 94 0.84 -13.46 -6.63
N GLY A 95 1.98 -12.87 -6.27
CA GLY A 95 2.37 -11.49 -6.56
C GLY A 95 3.59 -11.43 -7.49
N GLN A 96 4.54 -10.56 -7.17
CA GLN A 96 5.81 -10.51 -7.89
C GLN A 96 6.61 -11.83 -7.71
N PRO A 97 7.32 -12.30 -8.75
CA PRO A 97 8.12 -13.53 -8.66
C PRO A 97 9.10 -13.54 -7.48
N ARG A 98 9.16 -14.67 -6.79
CA ARG A 98 9.93 -14.84 -5.54
C ARG A 98 11.43 -15.02 -5.72
N GLU A 99 11.83 -15.57 -6.87
CA GLU A 99 13.19 -16.09 -7.08
C GLU A 99 14.22 -14.98 -7.21
N GLN A 100 13.79 -13.79 -7.55
CA GLN A 100 14.70 -12.73 -7.94
C GLN A 100 14.60 -11.56 -6.93
N GLN A 101 15.61 -11.44 -6.12
CA GLN A 101 15.78 -10.32 -5.20
C GLN A 101 15.72 -8.95 -5.93
N TYR A 102 15.97 -8.94 -7.23
CA TYR A 102 15.99 -7.75 -8.08
C TYR A 102 15.02 -7.85 -9.26
N SER A 103 14.00 -8.68 -9.16
CA SER A 103 13.08 -8.98 -10.26
C SER A 103 12.36 -7.76 -10.83
N GLY A 104 12.25 -6.70 -10.09
CA GLY A 104 11.68 -5.44 -10.60
C GLY A 104 12.68 -4.51 -11.28
N SER A 105 13.99 -4.80 -11.29
CA SER A 105 15.00 -3.88 -11.85
C SER A 105 14.87 -3.66 -13.35
N THR A 106 14.44 -4.66 -14.10
CA THR A 106 14.20 -4.59 -15.55
C THR A 106 12.72 -4.38 -15.90
N LEU A 107 11.81 -4.83 -15.04
CA LEU A 107 10.35 -4.76 -15.20
C LEU A 107 9.76 -3.97 -14.04
N ARG A 108 10.12 -2.70 -13.98
CA ARG A 108 9.71 -1.82 -12.89
C ARG A 108 8.24 -1.42 -12.97
N GLY A 109 7.68 -1.03 -11.83
CA GLY A 109 6.46 -0.25 -11.75
C GLY A 109 6.69 1.24 -12.05
N TYR A 110 5.59 1.98 -12.18
CA TYR A 110 5.61 3.41 -12.45
C TYR A 110 4.49 4.13 -11.71
N LEU A 111 4.73 5.39 -11.37
CA LEU A 111 3.69 6.32 -10.92
C LEU A 111 3.52 7.43 -11.93
N TYR A 112 2.27 7.76 -12.23
CA TYR A 112 1.91 8.76 -13.23
C TYR A 112 0.87 9.74 -12.69
N HIS A 113 0.82 10.93 -13.30
CA HIS A 113 -0.30 11.85 -13.19
C HIS A 113 -0.65 12.25 -11.77
N LEU A 114 0.37 12.61 -10.95
CA LEU A 114 0.06 13.23 -9.67
C LEU A 114 -0.64 14.57 -9.91
N LEU A 115 -1.89 14.68 -9.48
CA LEU A 115 -2.67 15.91 -9.47
C LEU A 115 -3.00 16.28 -8.02
N ASP A 116 -2.88 17.56 -7.71
CA ASP A 116 -3.28 18.12 -6.42
C ASP A 116 -4.04 19.42 -6.67
N ALA A 117 -5.35 19.38 -6.44
CA ALA A 117 -6.25 20.52 -6.53
C ALA A 117 -6.85 20.83 -5.14
N GLY A 118 -6.03 20.74 -4.09
CA GLY A 118 -6.42 20.97 -2.72
C GLY A 118 -7.18 19.78 -2.12
N ASN A 119 -8.50 19.84 -2.11
CA ASN A 119 -9.35 18.77 -1.58
C ASN A 119 -9.59 17.61 -2.56
N VAL A 120 -9.10 17.73 -3.80
CA VAL A 120 -9.12 16.64 -4.79
C VAL A 120 -7.69 16.32 -5.21
N LYS A 121 -7.28 15.07 -5.02
CA LYS A 121 -5.95 14.60 -5.37
C LYS A 121 -6.04 13.29 -6.12
N TYR A 122 -5.08 13.04 -6.99
CA TYR A 122 -5.07 11.83 -7.79
C TYR A 122 -3.65 11.37 -8.10
N VAL A 123 -3.44 10.05 -8.09
CA VAL A 123 -2.24 9.41 -8.62
C VAL A 123 -2.58 8.05 -9.22
N LEU A 124 -1.89 7.70 -10.30
CA LEU A 124 -1.96 6.39 -10.94
C LEU A 124 -0.68 5.59 -10.66
N ALA A 125 -0.84 4.39 -10.13
CA ALA A 125 0.22 3.41 -9.98
C ALA A 125 0.06 2.29 -11.02
N ASN A 126 1.12 2.02 -11.77
CA ASN A 126 1.20 0.94 -12.75
C ASN A 126 2.22 -0.09 -12.28
N GLY A 127 1.74 -1.20 -11.76
CA GLY A 127 2.53 -2.35 -11.33
C GLY A 127 2.57 -3.49 -12.36
N THR A 128 2.15 -3.27 -13.61
CA THR A 128 2.05 -4.33 -14.61
C THR A 128 3.39 -5.03 -14.86
N GLY A 129 4.48 -4.27 -14.98
CA GLY A 129 5.80 -4.83 -15.24
C GLY A 129 6.22 -5.91 -14.23
N PRO A 130 6.25 -5.57 -12.92
CA PRO A 130 6.64 -6.51 -11.86
C PRO A 130 5.81 -7.79 -11.77
N VAL A 131 4.55 -7.77 -12.18
CA VAL A 131 3.62 -8.92 -12.14
C VAL A 131 3.21 -9.42 -13.53
N SER A 132 4.00 -9.10 -14.56
CA SER A 132 3.69 -9.40 -15.97
C SER A 132 3.59 -10.91 -16.29
N ASN A 133 4.05 -11.78 -15.40
CA ASN A 133 3.82 -13.23 -15.48
C ASN A 133 2.33 -13.60 -15.39
N ASN A 134 1.54 -12.84 -14.65
CA ASN A 134 0.11 -13.09 -14.44
C ASN A 134 -0.78 -12.00 -15.03
N PHE A 135 -0.30 -10.74 -15.09
CA PHE A 135 -1.09 -9.60 -15.49
C PHE A 135 -0.62 -9.00 -16.83
N SER A 136 -1.55 -8.72 -17.72
CA SER A 136 -1.34 -7.82 -18.86
C SER A 136 -1.69 -6.37 -18.53
N ARG A 137 -2.38 -6.12 -17.42
CA ARG A 137 -2.62 -4.80 -16.83
C ARG A 137 -2.83 -4.91 -15.34
N ASN A 138 -2.10 -4.10 -14.58
CA ASN A 138 -2.23 -3.95 -13.13
C ASN A 138 -2.07 -2.47 -12.79
N PHE A 139 -3.14 -1.73 -12.94
CA PHE A 139 -3.22 -0.31 -12.64
C PHE A 139 -4.03 -0.09 -11.38
N ARG A 140 -3.53 0.76 -10.50
CA ARG A 140 -4.22 1.17 -9.29
C ARG A 140 -4.32 2.68 -9.27
N HIS A 141 -5.54 3.18 -9.27
CA HIS A 141 -5.85 4.59 -9.20
C HIS A 141 -6.22 4.96 -7.77
N PHE A 142 -5.64 6.04 -7.27
CA PHE A 142 -6.05 6.66 -6.02
C PHE A 142 -6.64 8.02 -6.34
N LEU A 143 -7.93 8.17 -6.11
CA LEU A 143 -8.65 9.44 -6.19
C LEU A 143 -9.09 9.80 -4.78
N TRP A 144 -8.47 10.83 -4.23
CA TRP A 144 -8.81 11.34 -2.91
C TRP A 144 -9.66 12.60 -3.07
N MET A 145 -10.87 12.58 -2.51
CA MET A 145 -11.80 13.71 -2.48
C MET A 145 -12.30 13.91 -1.07
N ASP A 146 -12.05 15.07 -0.48
CA ASP A 146 -12.38 15.41 0.89
C ASP A 146 -11.91 14.33 1.89
N ASP A 147 -12.82 13.61 2.54
CA ASP A 147 -12.52 12.57 3.52
C ASP A 147 -12.54 11.14 2.93
N VAL A 148 -12.66 11.00 1.61
CA VAL A 148 -12.79 9.71 0.94
C VAL A 148 -11.64 9.48 -0.03
N ILE A 149 -10.97 8.32 0.11
CA ILE A 149 -10.00 7.82 -0.85
C ILE A 149 -10.64 6.69 -1.64
N TYR A 150 -10.89 6.91 -2.92
CA TYR A 150 -11.31 5.87 -3.85
C TYR A 150 -10.08 5.18 -4.39
N MET A 151 -10.02 3.87 -4.19
CA MET A 151 -9.02 3.00 -4.80
C MET A 151 -9.71 2.19 -5.90
N ILE A 152 -9.23 2.34 -7.13
CA ILE A 152 -9.80 1.69 -8.31
C ILE A 152 -8.71 0.86 -8.95
N ASP A 153 -8.88 -0.46 -8.93
CA ASP A 153 -7.96 -1.39 -9.58
C ASP A 153 -8.49 -1.79 -10.96
N ASP A 154 -7.79 -1.37 -12.02
CA ASP A 154 -8.03 -1.80 -13.39
C ASP A 154 -7.08 -2.96 -13.72
N LEU A 155 -7.62 -4.17 -13.65
CA LEU A 155 -6.86 -5.41 -13.71
C LEU A 155 -7.22 -6.23 -14.94
N LYS A 156 -6.20 -6.75 -15.61
CA LYS A 156 -6.37 -7.73 -16.69
C LYS A 156 -5.30 -8.80 -16.56
N THR A 157 -5.72 -10.06 -16.47
CA THR A 157 -4.85 -11.22 -16.36
C THR A 157 -4.79 -12.00 -17.68
N HIS A 158 -3.76 -12.84 -17.84
CA HIS A 158 -3.58 -13.71 -19.00
C HIS A 158 -4.55 -14.90 -18.99
N LYS A 159 -5.09 -15.26 -17.82
CA LYS A 159 -6.01 -16.39 -17.61
C LYS A 159 -7.08 -16.02 -16.57
N VAL A 160 -8.11 -16.80 -16.50
CA VAL A 160 -9.16 -16.67 -15.46
C VAL A 160 -8.59 -17.15 -14.11
N GLY A 161 -8.93 -16.45 -13.02
CA GLY A 161 -8.49 -16.81 -11.69
C GLY A 161 -9.11 -15.91 -10.61
N ARG A 162 -8.58 -16.00 -9.40
CA ARG A 162 -9.05 -15.29 -8.23
C ARG A 162 -8.15 -14.12 -7.95
N PHE A 163 -8.73 -12.96 -7.64
CA PHE A 163 -8.03 -11.79 -7.12
C PHE A 163 -8.17 -11.73 -5.61
N GLU A 164 -7.11 -11.29 -4.94
CA GLU A 164 -7.04 -11.12 -3.50
C GLU A 164 -6.44 -9.74 -3.19
N TRP A 165 -7.23 -8.88 -2.52
CA TRP A 165 -6.79 -7.55 -2.08
C TRP A 165 -6.27 -7.64 -0.65
N LEU A 166 -5.00 -7.37 -0.47
CA LEU A 166 -4.36 -7.41 0.85
C LEU A 166 -4.38 -6.04 1.50
N TRP A 167 -4.74 -6.02 2.78
CA TRP A 167 -4.74 -4.84 3.63
C TRP A 167 -4.16 -5.21 4.98
N HIS A 168 -3.12 -4.49 5.42
CA HIS A 168 -2.44 -4.74 6.68
C HIS A 168 -2.71 -3.62 7.68
N THR A 169 -2.86 -3.96 8.93
CA THR A 169 -3.09 -3.01 10.02
C THR A 169 -2.57 -3.56 11.35
N ASN A 170 -2.07 -2.70 12.23
CA ASN A 170 -1.82 -3.00 13.64
C ASN A 170 -3.06 -2.74 14.51
N GLY A 171 -4.12 -2.20 13.92
CA GLY A 171 -5.37 -1.94 14.60
C GLY A 171 -6.26 -3.18 14.72
N THR A 172 -7.35 -3.02 15.45
CA THR A 172 -8.44 -3.99 15.45
C THR A 172 -9.35 -3.75 14.26
N TYR A 173 -9.96 -4.80 13.73
CA TYR A 173 -10.95 -4.65 12.66
C TYR A 173 -12.27 -5.35 13.01
N LYS A 174 -13.35 -4.78 12.50
CA LYS A 174 -14.71 -5.35 12.65
C LYS A 174 -15.45 -5.27 11.33
N LYS A 175 -16.04 -6.39 10.93
CA LYS A 175 -16.90 -6.44 9.75
C LYS A 175 -18.32 -6.01 10.08
N SER A 176 -18.94 -5.23 9.19
CA SER A 176 -20.33 -4.82 9.26
C SER A 176 -20.93 -4.88 7.84
N GLY A 177 -21.59 -5.96 7.51
CA GLY A 177 -22.01 -6.25 6.16
C GLY A 177 -20.81 -6.41 5.23
N VAL A 178 -20.69 -5.56 4.21
CA VAL A 178 -19.55 -5.52 3.28
C VAL A 178 -18.39 -4.64 3.78
N ASP A 179 -18.66 -3.80 4.78
CA ASP A 179 -17.68 -2.86 5.30
C ASP A 179 -16.71 -3.54 6.27
N VAL A 180 -15.48 -3.08 6.27
CA VAL A 180 -14.46 -3.39 7.28
C VAL A 180 -14.10 -2.10 8.01
N ASN A 181 -14.44 -2.04 9.28
CA ASN A 181 -14.06 -0.92 10.15
C ASN A 181 -12.73 -1.26 10.80
N VAL A 182 -11.71 -0.47 10.56
CA VAL A 182 -10.38 -0.59 11.19
C VAL A 182 -10.23 0.52 12.20
N THR A 183 -9.74 0.19 13.40
CA THR A 183 -9.51 1.16 14.48
C THR A 183 -8.12 0.93 15.08
N ASN A 184 -7.35 2.01 15.22
CA ASN A 184 -6.05 2.01 15.89
C ASN A 184 -5.92 3.29 16.73
N GLY A 185 -5.92 3.15 18.06
CA GLY A 185 -5.93 4.28 18.97
C GLY A 185 -7.12 5.23 18.71
N ASN A 186 -6.83 6.48 18.41
CA ASN A 186 -7.82 7.52 18.11
C ASN A 186 -8.20 7.60 16.62
N SER A 187 -7.66 6.74 15.81
CA SER A 187 -7.87 6.69 14.37
C SER A 187 -8.84 5.59 14.00
N SER A 188 -9.69 5.86 13.02
CA SER A 188 -10.55 4.83 12.43
C SER A 188 -10.73 5.09 10.93
N VAL A 189 -10.87 4.01 10.17
CA VAL A 189 -11.18 4.04 8.75
C VAL A 189 -12.20 2.96 8.41
N VAL A 190 -13.07 3.27 7.46
CA VAL A 190 -14.03 2.30 6.91
C VAL A 190 -13.57 1.93 5.51
N ILE A 191 -13.26 0.66 5.30
CA ILE A 191 -12.98 0.11 3.98
C ILE A 191 -14.28 -0.45 3.44
N ARG A 192 -14.76 0.12 2.33
CA ARG A 192 -16.01 -0.27 1.68
C ARG A 192 -15.78 -0.73 0.25
N PRO A 193 -15.88 -2.03 -0.02
CA PRO A 193 -15.88 -2.54 -1.39
C PRO A 193 -17.12 -2.05 -2.15
N LEU A 194 -16.91 -1.36 -3.27
CA LEU A 194 -17.98 -0.87 -4.11
C LEU A 194 -18.28 -1.83 -5.27
N TYR A 195 -17.23 -2.47 -5.80
CA TYR A 195 -17.30 -3.42 -6.89
C TYR A 195 -16.06 -4.33 -6.91
N PRO A 196 -16.17 -5.64 -7.18
CA PRO A 196 -17.43 -6.38 -7.26
C PRO A 196 -18.12 -6.48 -5.89
N ARG A 197 -19.43 -6.53 -5.87
CA ARG A 197 -20.21 -6.60 -4.62
C ARG A 197 -20.11 -7.96 -3.92
N LEU A 198 -19.71 -9.00 -4.64
CA LEU A 198 -19.50 -10.34 -4.11
C LEU A 198 -18.02 -10.54 -3.88
N LEU A 199 -17.58 -10.28 -2.65
CA LEU A 199 -16.27 -10.65 -2.18
C LEU A 199 -16.40 -11.96 -1.44
N ALA A 200 -15.77 -13.00 -1.95
CA ALA A 200 -15.50 -14.18 -1.16
C ALA A 200 -14.60 -13.76 0.00
N LYS A 201 -14.98 -14.17 1.18
CA LYS A 201 -14.28 -13.85 2.41
C LYS A 201 -12.91 -14.53 2.47
N SER A 202 -11.88 -13.85 2.90
CA SER A 202 -10.75 -14.47 3.56
C SER A 202 -10.29 -13.60 4.71
N ASP A 203 -10.17 -14.18 5.88
CA ASP A 203 -9.56 -13.56 7.04
C ASP A 203 -8.23 -14.28 7.26
N PHE A 204 -7.13 -13.64 6.96
CA PHE A 204 -5.83 -14.08 7.36
C PHE A 204 -5.31 -13.09 8.40
N VAL A 205 -5.07 -13.60 9.59
CA VAL A 205 -4.26 -12.90 10.57
C VAL A 205 -2.90 -13.59 10.52
N HIS A 206 -1.92 -12.92 9.94
CA HIS A 206 -0.53 -13.26 10.18
C HIS A 206 -0.02 -12.32 11.25
N ASP A 207 -0.09 -12.75 12.49
CA ASP A 207 0.63 -12.13 13.59
C ASP A 207 2.08 -12.56 13.47
N TYR A 208 2.87 -11.79 12.72
CA TYR A 208 4.29 -11.81 12.97
C TYR A 208 4.55 -10.83 14.11
N PRO A 209 5.13 -11.30 15.23
CA PRO A 209 5.44 -10.42 16.36
C PRO A 209 6.33 -9.27 15.88
N GLU A 210 6.04 -8.06 16.36
CA GLU A 210 6.88 -6.88 16.10
C GLU A 210 8.32 -7.06 16.61
N ASP A 211 8.54 -8.02 17.51
CA ASP A 211 9.83 -8.35 18.14
C ASP A 211 10.83 -9.04 17.20
N LEU A 212 10.48 -9.33 15.94
CA LEU A 212 11.45 -9.84 14.96
C LEU A 212 12.42 -8.77 14.44
N TYR A 213 12.30 -7.56 14.94
CA TYR A 213 13.06 -6.41 14.48
C TYR A 213 14.43 -6.33 15.12
N TRP A 214 15.20 -6.97 15.48
CA TRP A 214 16.55 -6.79 16.04
C TRP A 214 16.82 -7.70 17.27
N GLU A 215 17.02 -8.96 17.06
CA GLU A 215 17.94 -9.66 17.96
C GLU A 215 19.36 -9.45 17.43
N GLU A 216 20.18 -8.74 18.23
CA GLU A 216 21.64 -8.66 18.07
C GLU A 216 22.29 -10.04 18.26
#